data_5c58f064ef7eb9d3fda3ef181787a497
#
_entry.id   5c58f064ef7eb9d3fda3ef181787a497
#
_cell.length_a   1.000
_cell.length_b   1.000
_cell.length_c   1.000
_cell.angle_alpha   90.00
_cell.angle_beta   90.00
_cell.angle_gamma   90.00
#
_symmetry.space_group_name_H-M   'P 1'
#
loop_
_entity.id
_entity.type
_entity.pdbx_description
1 polymer ?
#
loop_
_entity_poly.entity_id
_entity_poly.type
_entity_poly.pdbx_seq_one_letter_code
_entity_poly.pdbx_strand_id
1 'polypeptide(L)'
;NKDFFCGYSPERINPGDKEHTISSIVKVTSGSSPAAAEFINKVYSEIINAGTFLATSIKVAEAAKVIENIQRDVNIALANELAIIFEKMDISTKDVLQAAGTKWNFLKFKPGLVGGHCIGVDPYYMTYKANSLGLNPQLILAGRRINDGMPEFVASQIIKSIISSNINVKGSKILVLGITFKENCPDIRNTKVLNLVNELEDYGCEIDVADPQADHQEVLSNYRIKLLPNNIEYNFSKYDFIIYAVDHIEFNMLKFSESDKNKIYDITSTLSNPKYSL
;
A
#
# COMPACT_ATOMS: atom_id res chain seq x y z
N ASN A 1 -0.62 -36.74 -12.16
CA ASN A 1 -0.71 -37.91 -11.28
C ASN A 1 -0.24 -39.23 -11.91
N LYS A 2 0.43 -39.21 -13.07
CA LYS A 2 1.08 -40.39 -13.64
C LYS A 2 2.57 -40.42 -13.32
N ASP A 3 3.24 -39.28 -13.47
CA ASP A 3 4.70 -39.18 -13.33
C ASP A 3 5.12 -38.57 -11.97
N PHE A 4 4.28 -37.71 -11.38
CA PHE A 4 4.52 -37.10 -10.09
C PHE A 4 3.23 -36.64 -9.42
N PHE A 5 3.32 -36.34 -8.11
CA PHE A 5 2.25 -35.72 -7.33
C PHE A 5 2.67 -34.30 -6.98
N CYS A 6 1.69 -33.39 -6.98
CA CYS A 6 1.89 -31.99 -6.62
C CYS A 6 1.13 -31.64 -5.36
N GLY A 7 1.69 -30.70 -4.60
CA GLY A 7 0.98 -29.97 -3.57
C GLY A 7 1.12 -28.48 -3.76
N TYR A 8 0.18 -27.74 -3.21
CA TYR A 8 0.21 -26.28 -3.16
C TYR A 8 -0.18 -25.81 -1.78
N SER A 9 0.64 -24.92 -1.25
CA SER A 9 0.40 -24.25 0.04
C SER A 9 0.82 -22.80 -0.11
N PRO A 10 -0.14 -21.86 -0.14
CA PRO A 10 0.14 -20.45 -0.38
C PRO A 10 0.95 -19.83 0.75
N GLU A 11 1.80 -18.87 0.42
CA GLU A 11 2.44 -18.00 1.40
C GLU A 11 1.49 -16.89 1.82
N ARG A 12 1.33 -16.70 3.13
CA ARG A 12 0.39 -15.76 3.73
C ARG A 12 1.04 -14.78 4.71
N ILE A 13 2.38 -14.82 4.84
CA ILE A 13 3.14 -13.89 5.68
C ILE A 13 3.01 -12.48 5.11
N ASN A 14 2.85 -11.51 6.02
CA ASN A 14 2.93 -10.11 5.69
C ASN A 14 4.37 -9.63 5.99
N PRO A 15 5.18 -9.27 4.98
CA PRO A 15 6.54 -8.78 5.20
C PRO A 15 6.55 -7.62 6.19
N GLY A 16 7.45 -7.68 7.19
CA GLY A 16 7.54 -6.69 8.28
C GLY A 16 6.68 -7.01 9.51
N ASP A 17 5.72 -7.93 9.42
CA ASP A 17 4.92 -8.37 10.56
C ASP A 17 5.74 -9.35 11.44
N LYS A 18 5.93 -8.99 12.70
CA LYS A 18 6.70 -9.79 13.67
C LYS A 18 5.81 -10.67 14.55
N GLU A 19 4.51 -10.44 14.55
CA GLU A 19 3.54 -11.20 15.36
C GLU A 19 3.01 -12.40 14.59
N HIS A 20 2.68 -12.23 13.31
CA HIS A 20 2.13 -13.27 12.45
C HIS A 20 3.23 -13.96 11.64
N THR A 21 3.96 -14.84 12.32
CA THR A 21 5.05 -15.63 11.71
C THR A 21 4.51 -16.85 10.96
N ILE A 22 5.39 -17.53 10.22
CA ILE A 22 5.01 -18.73 9.45
C ILE A 22 4.35 -19.82 10.32
N SER A 23 4.78 -19.97 11.57
CA SER A 23 4.26 -20.97 12.49
C SER A 23 2.99 -20.53 13.23
N SER A 24 2.70 -19.22 13.31
CA SER A 24 1.55 -18.67 14.04
C SER A 24 0.33 -18.40 13.14
N ILE A 25 0.45 -18.58 11.83
CA ILE A 25 -0.65 -18.43 10.86
C ILE A 25 -1.13 -19.80 10.41
N VAL A 26 -2.44 -20.05 10.44
CA VAL A 26 -3.03 -21.29 9.89
C VAL A 26 -2.56 -21.47 8.44
N LYS A 27 -1.93 -22.59 8.13
CA LYS A 27 -1.39 -22.90 6.81
C LYS A 27 -2.42 -23.62 5.94
N VAL A 28 -2.76 -23.04 4.81
CA VAL A 28 -3.61 -23.70 3.82
C VAL A 28 -2.76 -24.73 3.07
N THR A 29 -3.23 -25.95 2.96
CA THR A 29 -2.56 -27.06 2.26
C THR A 29 -3.48 -27.68 1.25
N SER A 30 -2.93 -28.26 0.19
CA SER A 30 -3.70 -28.95 -0.85
C SER A 30 -2.83 -29.91 -1.63
N GLY A 31 -3.45 -30.84 -2.36
CA GLY A 31 -2.71 -31.81 -3.18
C GLY A 31 -3.45 -32.21 -4.45
N SER A 32 -2.69 -32.78 -5.40
CA SER A 32 -3.19 -33.27 -6.68
C SER A 32 -3.99 -34.57 -6.60
N SER A 33 -3.94 -35.25 -5.45
CA SER A 33 -4.77 -36.38 -5.07
C SER A 33 -5.05 -36.35 -3.57
N PRO A 34 -6.05 -37.08 -3.04
CA PRO A 34 -6.30 -37.16 -1.60
C PRO A 34 -5.05 -37.57 -0.81
N ALA A 35 -4.34 -38.61 -1.26
CA ALA A 35 -3.14 -39.06 -0.58
C ALA A 35 -2.01 -38.04 -0.58
N ALA A 36 -1.81 -37.31 -1.68
CA ALA A 36 -0.83 -36.21 -1.74
C ALA A 36 -1.23 -35.05 -0.82
N ALA A 37 -2.51 -34.72 -0.78
CA ALA A 37 -3.05 -33.66 0.08
C ALA A 37 -2.85 -33.99 1.56
N GLU A 38 -3.17 -35.20 1.98
CA GLU A 38 -2.97 -35.68 3.34
C GLU A 38 -1.49 -35.69 3.74
N PHE A 39 -0.62 -36.18 2.85
CA PHE A 39 0.82 -36.20 3.10
C PHE A 39 1.36 -34.78 3.32
N ILE A 40 1.03 -33.83 2.44
CA ILE A 40 1.46 -32.44 2.53
C ILE A 40 0.88 -31.78 3.79
N ASN A 41 -0.39 -32.01 4.07
CA ASN A 41 -1.04 -31.53 5.29
C ASN A 41 -0.31 -32.00 6.54
N LYS A 42 0.06 -33.27 6.60
CA LYS A 42 0.82 -33.86 7.71
C LYS A 42 2.19 -33.20 7.85
N VAL A 43 2.94 -33.02 6.75
CA VAL A 43 4.25 -32.35 6.78
C VAL A 43 4.15 -30.94 7.38
N TYR A 44 3.17 -30.14 6.92
CA TYR A 44 2.99 -28.80 7.45
C TYR A 44 2.47 -28.79 8.89
N SER A 45 1.64 -29.75 9.29
CA SER A 45 1.12 -29.81 10.67
C SER A 45 2.22 -30.09 11.73
N GLU A 46 3.37 -30.65 11.31
CA GLU A 46 4.53 -30.86 12.20
C GLU A 46 5.25 -29.55 12.56
N ILE A 47 5.13 -28.51 11.72
CA ILE A 47 5.89 -27.26 11.86
C ILE A 47 5.03 -26.01 12.08
N ILE A 48 3.72 -26.10 11.84
CA ILE A 48 2.79 -24.97 11.98
C ILE A 48 1.99 -25.10 13.26
N ASN A 49 2.36 -24.32 14.28
CA ASN A 49 1.70 -24.36 15.60
C ASN A 49 0.23 -23.92 15.55
N ALA A 50 -0.12 -23.00 14.65
CA ALA A 50 -1.49 -22.54 14.45
C ALA A 50 -2.40 -23.57 13.74
N GLY A 51 -1.83 -24.71 13.32
CA GLY A 51 -2.53 -25.76 12.60
C GLY A 51 -2.61 -25.51 11.10
N THR A 52 -3.28 -26.43 10.41
CA THR A 52 -3.43 -26.44 8.96
C THR A 52 -4.90 -26.46 8.56
N PHE A 53 -5.20 -25.95 7.37
CA PHE A 53 -6.50 -26.06 6.70
C PHE A 53 -6.31 -26.83 5.39
N LEU A 54 -6.82 -28.04 5.32
CA LEU A 54 -6.77 -28.88 4.14
C LEU A 54 -7.85 -28.43 3.14
N ALA A 55 -7.42 -27.73 2.09
CA ALA A 55 -8.32 -27.31 1.02
C ALA A 55 -8.73 -28.50 0.14
N THR A 56 -9.94 -28.47 -0.39
CA THR A 56 -10.55 -29.55 -1.18
C THR A 56 -9.84 -29.78 -2.53
N SER A 57 -9.09 -28.79 -3.02
CA SER A 57 -8.26 -28.88 -4.22
C SER A 57 -7.17 -27.80 -4.25
N ILE A 58 -6.17 -27.98 -5.12
CA ILE A 58 -5.17 -26.96 -5.41
C ILE A 58 -5.85 -25.66 -5.87
N LYS A 59 -6.82 -25.73 -6.77
CA LYS A 59 -7.56 -24.56 -7.27
C LYS A 59 -8.25 -23.76 -6.16
N VAL A 60 -8.78 -24.44 -5.15
CA VAL A 60 -9.39 -23.77 -3.99
C VAL A 60 -8.34 -23.04 -3.16
N ALA A 61 -7.18 -23.68 -2.92
CA ALA A 61 -6.09 -23.06 -2.18
C ALA A 61 -5.49 -21.84 -2.92
N GLU A 62 -5.34 -21.92 -4.24
CA GLU A 62 -4.90 -20.79 -5.08
C GLU A 62 -5.92 -19.66 -5.06
N ALA A 63 -7.19 -19.96 -5.26
CA ALA A 63 -8.26 -18.95 -5.21
C ALA A 63 -8.34 -18.26 -3.84
N ALA A 64 -8.22 -19.02 -2.74
CA ALA A 64 -8.21 -18.46 -1.39
C ALA A 64 -7.11 -17.41 -1.22
N LYS A 65 -5.89 -17.67 -1.70
CA LYS A 65 -4.79 -16.71 -1.64
C LYS A 65 -5.08 -15.44 -2.45
N VAL A 66 -5.59 -15.58 -3.66
CA VAL A 66 -5.87 -14.44 -4.54
C VAL A 66 -6.96 -13.54 -3.95
N ILE A 67 -8.05 -14.13 -3.41
CA ILE A 67 -9.16 -13.33 -2.85
C ILE A 67 -8.79 -12.58 -1.57
N GLU A 68 -7.81 -13.03 -0.79
CA GLU A 68 -7.31 -12.28 0.37
C GLU A 68 -6.75 -10.90 -0.04
N ASN A 69 -6.01 -10.85 -1.14
CA ASN A 69 -5.46 -9.61 -1.67
C ASN A 69 -6.53 -8.77 -2.40
N ILE A 70 -7.42 -9.40 -3.16
CA ILE A 70 -8.53 -8.70 -3.82
C ILE A 70 -9.46 -8.05 -2.79
N GLN A 71 -9.81 -8.77 -1.73
CA GLN A 71 -10.66 -8.24 -0.66
C GLN A 71 -10.03 -6.99 -0.03
N ARG A 72 -8.72 -7.02 0.22
CA ARG A 72 -7.97 -5.86 0.75
C ARG A 72 -7.96 -4.71 -0.25
N ASP A 73 -7.65 -4.98 -1.52
CA ASP A 73 -7.61 -3.98 -2.58
C ASP A 73 -8.95 -3.26 -2.76
N VAL A 74 -10.06 -4.01 -2.81
CA VAL A 74 -11.41 -3.44 -2.96
C VAL A 74 -11.84 -2.62 -1.74
N ASN A 75 -11.48 -3.06 -0.53
CA ASN A 75 -11.81 -2.28 0.67
C ASN A 75 -10.99 -0.99 0.78
N ILE A 76 -9.72 -1.01 0.34
CA ILE A 76 -8.92 0.23 0.24
C ILE A 76 -9.50 1.13 -0.86
N ALA A 77 -9.93 0.57 -1.99
CA ALA A 77 -10.56 1.34 -3.06
C ALA A 77 -11.85 2.04 -2.57
N LEU A 78 -12.67 1.37 -1.76
CA LEU A 78 -13.81 2.02 -1.13
C LEU A 78 -13.39 3.18 -0.22
N ALA A 79 -12.36 2.99 0.61
CA ALA A 79 -11.85 4.07 1.47
C ALA A 79 -11.29 5.24 0.64
N ASN A 80 -10.60 4.96 -0.46
CA ASN A 80 -10.08 5.95 -1.40
C ASN A 80 -11.21 6.73 -2.10
N GLU A 81 -12.25 6.03 -2.57
CA GLU A 81 -13.40 6.68 -3.20
C GLU A 81 -14.14 7.59 -2.20
N LEU A 82 -14.30 7.12 -0.95
CA LEU A 82 -14.87 7.93 0.13
C LEU A 82 -14.02 9.17 0.42
N ALA A 83 -12.69 9.06 0.42
CA ALA A 83 -11.80 10.21 0.60
C ALA A 83 -11.98 11.25 -0.51
N ILE A 84 -12.11 10.81 -1.77
CA ILE A 84 -12.39 11.69 -2.91
C ILE A 84 -13.74 12.40 -2.76
N ILE A 85 -14.77 11.69 -2.29
CA ILE A 85 -16.11 12.25 -2.08
C ILE A 85 -16.09 13.24 -0.92
N PHE A 86 -15.50 12.88 0.21
CA PHE A 86 -15.48 13.71 1.42
C PHE A 86 -14.65 14.98 1.24
N GLU A 87 -13.58 14.91 0.45
CA GLU A 87 -12.84 16.13 0.05
C GLU A 87 -13.75 17.12 -0.70
N LYS A 88 -14.62 16.64 -1.59
CA LYS A 88 -15.62 17.49 -2.28
C LYS A 88 -16.72 18.03 -1.38
N MET A 89 -16.97 17.35 -0.29
CA MET A 89 -17.98 17.75 0.73
C MET A 89 -17.39 18.63 1.83
N ASP A 90 -16.07 18.88 1.80
CA ASP A 90 -15.36 19.59 2.89
C ASP A 90 -15.51 18.89 4.26
N ILE A 91 -15.41 17.56 4.24
CA ILE A 91 -15.54 16.70 5.43
C ILE A 91 -14.23 15.92 5.62
N SER A 92 -13.75 15.86 6.86
CA SER A 92 -12.57 15.05 7.22
C SER A 92 -12.84 13.56 7.06
N THR A 93 -12.14 12.92 6.14
CA THR A 93 -12.19 11.45 5.95
C THR A 93 -11.80 10.71 7.22
N LYS A 94 -10.75 11.17 7.90
CA LYS A 94 -10.26 10.60 9.15
C LYS A 94 -11.35 10.58 10.23
N ASP A 95 -12.06 11.68 10.42
CA ASP A 95 -13.10 11.80 11.45
C ASP A 95 -14.30 10.90 11.13
N VAL A 96 -14.71 10.84 9.86
CA VAL A 96 -15.79 9.94 9.42
C VAL A 96 -15.42 8.49 9.66
N LEU A 97 -14.20 8.08 9.27
CA LEU A 97 -13.74 6.70 9.47
C LEU A 97 -13.57 6.36 10.95
N GLN A 98 -13.13 7.30 11.79
CA GLN A 98 -13.09 7.11 13.24
C GLN A 98 -14.49 6.92 13.82
N ALA A 99 -15.44 7.75 13.45
CA ALA A 99 -16.84 7.64 13.91
C ALA A 99 -17.47 6.32 13.45
N ALA A 100 -17.33 5.95 12.17
CA ALA A 100 -17.82 4.67 11.65
C ALA A 100 -17.15 3.47 12.31
N GLY A 101 -15.86 3.58 12.62
CA GLY A 101 -15.05 2.56 13.27
C GLY A 101 -15.41 2.25 14.73
N THR A 102 -16.32 3.03 15.33
CA THR A 102 -16.90 2.72 16.64
C THR A 102 -17.89 1.55 16.58
N LYS A 103 -18.43 1.25 15.39
CA LYS A 103 -19.31 0.11 15.21
C LYS A 103 -18.50 -1.19 15.18
N TRP A 104 -18.87 -2.16 15.97
CA TRP A 104 -18.14 -3.41 16.20
C TRP A 104 -17.80 -4.22 14.95
N ASN A 105 -18.62 -4.14 13.91
CA ASN A 105 -18.43 -4.89 12.66
C ASN A 105 -17.96 -4.03 11.48
N PHE A 106 -17.51 -2.80 11.73
CA PHE A 106 -16.93 -1.95 10.70
C PHE A 106 -15.48 -2.35 10.43
N LEU A 107 -15.16 -2.61 9.16
CA LEU A 107 -13.80 -2.96 8.75
C LEU A 107 -12.95 -1.68 8.62
N LYS A 108 -11.90 -1.58 9.44
CA LYS A 108 -11.06 -0.38 9.57
C LYS A 108 -10.00 -0.30 8.46
N PHE A 109 -10.44 -0.07 7.23
CA PHE A 109 -9.54 0.29 6.14
C PHE A 109 -9.37 1.81 6.09
N LYS A 110 -8.19 2.25 5.63
CA LYS A 110 -7.84 3.66 5.44
C LYS A 110 -7.59 3.94 3.97
N PRO A 111 -7.80 5.19 3.49
CA PRO A 111 -7.34 5.58 2.17
C PRO A 111 -5.81 5.60 2.13
N GLY A 112 -5.25 5.51 0.92
CA GLY A 112 -3.81 5.54 0.72
C GLY A 112 -3.40 5.04 -0.66
N LEU A 113 -2.09 5.06 -0.90
CA LEU A 113 -1.49 4.57 -2.13
C LEU A 113 -1.32 3.05 -2.06
N VAL A 114 -1.90 2.32 -3.01
CA VAL A 114 -1.87 0.86 -3.06
C VAL A 114 -0.80 0.38 -4.04
N GLY A 115 0.38 0.10 -3.50
CA GLY A 115 1.52 -0.44 -4.23
C GLY A 115 1.82 -1.90 -3.91
N GLY A 116 3.07 -2.31 -4.20
CA GLY A 116 3.59 -3.65 -3.91
C GLY A 116 3.29 -4.68 -4.98
N HIS A 117 3.82 -5.89 -4.75
CA HIS A 117 3.80 -6.97 -5.75
C HIS A 117 2.61 -7.95 -5.60
N CYS A 118 1.76 -7.76 -4.60
CA CYS A 118 0.60 -8.63 -4.36
C CYS A 118 -0.73 -7.87 -4.51
N ILE A 119 -1.01 -6.89 -3.63
CA ILE A 119 -2.32 -6.23 -3.58
C ILE A 119 -2.63 -5.51 -4.90
N GLY A 120 -1.65 -4.85 -5.50
CA GLY A 120 -1.82 -4.17 -6.79
C GLY A 120 -1.77 -5.08 -8.03
N VAL A 121 -1.43 -6.37 -7.88
CA VAL A 121 -1.18 -7.30 -9.00
C VAL A 121 -2.17 -8.47 -9.03
N ASP A 122 -2.44 -9.13 -7.90
CA ASP A 122 -3.31 -10.30 -7.84
C ASP A 122 -4.73 -10.06 -8.41
N PRO A 123 -5.34 -8.87 -8.27
CA PRO A 123 -6.61 -8.57 -8.91
C PRO A 123 -6.58 -8.75 -10.44
N TYR A 124 -5.46 -8.44 -11.08
CA TYR A 124 -5.31 -8.62 -12.53
C TYR A 124 -5.24 -10.07 -12.94
N TYR A 125 -4.65 -10.97 -12.12
CA TYR A 125 -4.70 -12.41 -12.39
C TYR A 125 -6.13 -12.95 -12.35
N MET A 126 -6.93 -12.54 -11.36
CA MET A 126 -8.35 -12.93 -11.29
C MET A 126 -9.14 -12.34 -12.46
N THR A 127 -8.87 -11.08 -12.82
CA THR A 127 -9.50 -10.42 -13.98
C THR A 127 -9.17 -11.14 -15.29
N TYR A 128 -7.91 -11.48 -15.50
CA TYR A 128 -7.49 -12.27 -16.66
C TYR A 128 -8.22 -13.61 -16.73
N LYS A 129 -8.29 -14.32 -15.58
CA LYS A 129 -9.00 -15.60 -15.51
C LYS A 129 -10.50 -15.45 -15.77
N ALA A 130 -11.16 -14.45 -15.20
CA ALA A 130 -12.56 -14.16 -15.41
C ALA A 130 -12.85 -13.89 -16.91
N ASN A 131 -12.03 -13.02 -17.53
CA ASN A 131 -12.16 -12.70 -18.95
C ASN A 131 -11.99 -13.94 -19.85
N SER A 132 -11.07 -14.85 -19.51
CA SER A 132 -10.90 -16.13 -20.23
C SER A 132 -12.12 -17.06 -20.14
N LEU A 133 -13.01 -16.82 -19.18
CA LEU A 133 -14.28 -17.52 -18.99
C LEU A 133 -15.50 -16.72 -19.54
N GLY A 134 -15.26 -15.60 -20.23
CA GLY A 134 -16.30 -14.74 -20.75
C GLY A 134 -17.00 -13.85 -19.71
N LEU A 135 -16.40 -13.68 -18.51
CA LEU A 135 -16.93 -12.86 -17.43
C LEU A 135 -16.19 -11.53 -17.35
N ASN A 136 -16.91 -10.45 -17.06
CA ASN A 136 -16.31 -9.12 -16.79
C ASN A 136 -16.38 -8.82 -15.29
N PRO A 137 -15.25 -8.85 -14.55
CA PRO A 137 -15.24 -8.65 -13.09
C PRO A 137 -15.28 -7.15 -12.73
N GLN A 138 -16.44 -6.54 -12.87
CA GLN A 138 -16.66 -5.08 -12.76
C GLN A 138 -16.16 -4.49 -11.44
N LEU A 139 -16.47 -5.12 -10.30
CA LEU A 139 -16.07 -4.62 -8.98
C LEU A 139 -14.55 -4.60 -8.80
N ILE A 140 -13.86 -5.67 -9.23
CA ILE A 140 -12.41 -5.77 -9.14
C ILE A 140 -11.75 -4.70 -10.01
N LEU A 141 -12.24 -4.54 -11.25
CA LEU A 141 -11.73 -3.53 -12.18
C LEU A 141 -12.01 -2.09 -11.70
N ALA A 142 -13.19 -1.84 -11.11
CA ALA A 142 -13.50 -0.54 -10.54
C ALA A 142 -12.57 -0.22 -9.36
N GLY A 143 -12.35 -1.17 -8.46
CA GLY A 143 -11.41 -1.01 -7.34
C GLY A 143 -9.99 -0.68 -7.82
N ARG A 144 -9.48 -1.42 -8.81
CA ARG A 144 -8.17 -1.13 -9.40
C ARG A 144 -8.07 0.25 -10.01
N ARG A 145 -9.08 0.68 -10.77
CA ARG A 145 -9.11 2.02 -11.39
C ARG A 145 -9.06 3.13 -10.34
N ILE A 146 -9.79 2.99 -9.23
CA ILE A 146 -9.75 3.96 -8.13
C ILE A 146 -8.36 3.98 -7.50
N ASN A 147 -7.82 2.82 -7.10
CA ASN A 147 -6.52 2.74 -6.46
C ASN A 147 -5.37 3.20 -7.37
N ASP A 148 -5.43 2.91 -8.65
CA ASP A 148 -4.42 3.35 -9.62
C ASP A 148 -4.48 4.85 -9.91
N GLY A 149 -5.66 5.49 -9.77
CA GLY A 149 -5.84 6.94 -9.94
C GLY A 149 -5.48 7.78 -8.70
N MET A 150 -5.20 7.14 -7.55
CA MET A 150 -4.91 7.88 -6.31
C MET A 150 -3.66 8.77 -6.39
N PRO A 151 -2.54 8.38 -7.01
CA PRO A 151 -1.38 9.26 -7.12
C PRO A 151 -1.72 10.59 -7.84
N GLU A 152 -2.45 10.55 -8.95
CA GLU A 152 -2.91 11.72 -9.69
C GLU A 152 -3.84 12.59 -8.84
N PHE A 153 -4.80 11.97 -8.14
CA PHE A 153 -5.69 12.68 -7.22
C PHE A 153 -4.90 13.41 -6.14
N VAL A 154 -3.98 12.72 -5.44
CA VAL A 154 -3.17 13.29 -4.38
C VAL A 154 -2.28 14.42 -4.91
N ALA A 155 -1.63 14.22 -6.07
CA ALA A 155 -0.84 15.27 -6.72
C ALA A 155 -1.69 16.53 -6.95
N SER A 156 -2.90 16.36 -7.49
CA SER A 156 -3.82 17.49 -7.72
C SER A 156 -4.20 18.24 -6.44
N GLN A 157 -4.38 17.54 -5.32
CA GLN A 157 -4.66 18.16 -4.02
C GLN A 157 -3.44 18.93 -3.48
N ILE A 158 -2.24 18.36 -3.63
CA ILE A 158 -0.99 19.03 -3.25
C ILE A 158 -0.79 20.30 -4.05
N ILE A 159 -0.99 20.25 -5.38
CA ILE A 159 -0.87 21.42 -6.24
C ILE A 159 -1.87 22.51 -5.86
N LYS A 160 -3.12 22.17 -5.57
CA LYS A 160 -4.12 23.13 -5.06
C LYS A 160 -3.68 23.75 -3.74
N SER A 161 -3.10 22.95 -2.85
CA SER A 161 -2.61 23.43 -1.54
C SER A 161 -1.41 24.38 -1.69
N ILE A 162 -0.52 24.13 -2.65
CA ILE A 162 0.60 25.01 -3.00
C ILE A 162 0.06 26.35 -3.54
N ILE A 163 -0.89 26.31 -4.47
CA ILE A 163 -1.53 27.49 -5.05
C ILE A 163 -2.25 28.32 -3.96
N SER A 164 -3.02 27.66 -3.09
CA SER A 164 -3.76 28.33 -2.01
C SER A 164 -2.85 28.98 -0.97
N SER A 165 -1.60 28.50 -0.88
CA SER A 165 -0.56 29.08 -0.04
C SER A 165 0.23 30.21 -0.72
N ASN A 166 -0.21 30.66 -1.92
CA ASN A 166 0.47 31.67 -2.76
C ASN A 166 1.91 31.29 -3.12
N ILE A 167 2.21 30.01 -3.25
CA ILE A 167 3.50 29.48 -3.69
C ILE A 167 3.42 29.22 -5.20
N ASN A 168 4.49 29.56 -5.93
CA ASN A 168 4.57 29.22 -7.34
C ASN A 168 4.79 27.71 -7.52
N VAL A 169 3.94 27.04 -8.27
CA VAL A 169 4.03 25.59 -8.50
C VAL A 169 5.33 25.24 -9.21
N LYS A 170 5.60 25.92 -10.34
CA LYS A 170 6.83 25.66 -11.09
C LYS A 170 8.06 26.10 -10.30
N GLY A 171 8.95 25.16 -10.03
CA GLY A 171 10.16 25.34 -9.24
C GLY A 171 9.92 25.26 -7.72
N SER A 172 8.70 24.94 -7.25
CA SER A 172 8.48 24.67 -5.83
C SER A 172 9.28 23.45 -5.39
N LYS A 173 9.90 23.55 -4.23
CA LYS A 173 10.73 22.48 -3.66
C LYS A 173 9.91 21.64 -2.72
N ILE A 174 9.78 20.37 -3.03
CA ILE A 174 8.97 19.42 -2.27
C ILE A 174 9.86 18.33 -1.70
N LEU A 175 9.71 18.04 -0.40
CA LEU A 175 10.32 16.88 0.23
C LEU A 175 9.30 15.75 0.36
N VAL A 176 9.60 14.59 -0.21
CA VAL A 176 8.81 13.37 -0.04
C VAL A 176 9.49 12.47 0.99
N LEU A 177 8.77 12.15 2.06
CA LEU A 177 9.20 11.26 3.13
C LEU A 177 8.59 9.87 2.93
N GLY A 178 9.42 8.90 2.51
CA GLY A 178 9.08 7.54 2.18
C GLY A 178 8.84 7.31 0.69
N ILE A 179 9.46 6.25 0.13
CA ILE A 179 9.28 5.80 -1.26
C ILE A 179 8.95 4.31 -1.35
N THR A 180 9.11 3.56 -0.26
CA THR A 180 8.72 2.15 -0.22
C THR A 180 7.21 1.99 -0.38
N PHE A 181 6.74 0.80 -0.76
CA PHE A 181 5.31 0.62 -0.99
C PHE A 181 4.48 0.55 0.31
N LYS A 182 5.13 0.35 1.46
CA LYS A 182 4.50 0.36 2.80
C LYS A 182 5.53 0.64 3.89
N GLU A 183 5.02 0.96 5.09
CA GLU A 183 5.82 1.24 6.29
C GLU A 183 6.72 0.04 6.71
N ASN A 184 7.89 0.36 7.22
CA ASN A 184 8.84 -0.56 7.85
C ASN A 184 9.22 -1.78 6.98
N CYS A 185 9.29 -1.58 5.67
CA CYS A 185 9.65 -2.59 4.70
C CYS A 185 10.54 -1.97 3.61
N PRO A 186 11.70 -2.54 3.29
CA PRO A 186 12.64 -1.97 2.31
C PRO A 186 12.20 -2.15 0.84
N ASP A 187 11.05 -2.75 0.59
CA ASP A 187 10.60 -3.12 -0.76
C ASP A 187 10.01 -1.91 -1.50
N ILE A 188 10.59 -1.58 -2.65
CA ILE A 188 10.18 -0.46 -3.52
C ILE A 188 9.35 -0.89 -4.73
N ARG A 189 9.11 -2.20 -4.91
CA ARG A 189 8.43 -2.72 -6.11
C ARG A 189 7.01 -2.18 -6.25
N ASN A 190 6.70 -1.64 -7.43
CA ASN A 190 5.40 -1.07 -7.76
C ASN A 190 4.91 -0.01 -6.75
N THR A 191 5.82 0.72 -6.11
CA THR A 191 5.42 1.80 -5.22
C THR A 191 4.63 2.86 -5.98
N LYS A 192 3.51 3.28 -5.45
CA LYS A 192 2.68 4.34 -6.02
C LYS A 192 3.19 5.74 -5.67
N VAL A 193 4.13 5.83 -4.73
CA VAL A 193 4.83 7.10 -4.44
C VAL A 193 5.63 7.56 -5.66
N LEU A 194 6.22 6.63 -6.42
CA LEU A 194 6.88 6.98 -7.68
C LEU A 194 5.93 7.66 -8.67
N ASN A 195 4.70 7.14 -8.82
CA ASN A 195 3.71 7.77 -9.69
C ASN A 195 3.37 9.18 -9.21
N LEU A 196 3.23 9.38 -7.88
CA LEU A 196 2.99 10.69 -7.29
C LEU A 196 4.16 11.66 -7.56
N VAL A 197 5.42 11.20 -7.41
CA VAL A 197 6.62 12.01 -7.71
C VAL A 197 6.61 12.44 -9.17
N ASN A 198 6.38 11.52 -10.10
CA ASN A 198 6.34 11.83 -11.54
C ASN A 198 5.25 12.85 -11.86
N GLU A 199 4.05 12.69 -11.31
CA GLU A 199 2.95 13.67 -11.50
C GLU A 199 3.34 15.07 -11.02
N LEU A 200 4.01 15.18 -9.87
CA LEU A 200 4.45 16.47 -9.35
C LEU A 200 5.60 17.08 -10.17
N GLU A 201 6.53 16.27 -10.67
CA GLU A 201 7.58 16.70 -11.60
C GLU A 201 6.98 17.21 -12.92
N ASP A 202 5.92 16.58 -13.42
CA ASP A 202 5.20 17.03 -14.64
C ASP A 202 4.55 18.42 -14.44
N TYR A 203 4.17 18.79 -13.21
CA TYR A 203 3.76 20.16 -12.86
C TYR A 203 4.95 21.12 -12.74
N GLY A 204 6.19 20.63 -12.85
CA GLY A 204 7.41 21.43 -12.77
C GLY A 204 7.92 21.67 -11.34
N CYS A 205 7.51 20.84 -10.38
CA CYS A 205 8.06 20.86 -9.03
C CYS A 205 9.47 20.24 -8.98
N GLU A 206 10.30 20.69 -8.04
CA GLU A 206 11.59 20.08 -7.73
C GLU A 206 11.44 19.15 -6.54
N ILE A 207 11.70 17.85 -6.74
CA ILE A 207 11.39 16.82 -5.73
C ILE A 207 12.67 16.25 -5.14
N ASP A 208 12.80 16.34 -3.82
CA ASP A 208 13.76 15.56 -3.03
C ASP A 208 13.02 14.41 -2.33
N VAL A 209 13.62 13.23 -2.33
CA VAL A 209 13.02 12.02 -1.71
C VAL A 209 13.95 11.51 -0.61
N ALA A 210 13.37 11.20 0.54
CA ALA A 210 14.06 10.56 1.66
C ALA A 210 13.32 9.29 2.09
N ASP A 211 14.07 8.20 2.28
CA ASP A 211 13.50 6.94 2.80
C ASP A 211 14.58 6.20 3.61
N PRO A 212 14.34 5.90 4.90
CA PRO A 212 15.32 5.24 5.76
C PRO A 212 15.45 3.75 5.50
N GLN A 213 14.47 3.13 4.85
CA GLN A 213 14.38 1.68 4.64
C GLN A 213 14.81 1.27 3.23
N ALA A 214 14.60 2.13 2.22
CA ALA A 214 14.87 1.82 0.83
C ALA A 214 16.38 1.74 0.55
N ASP A 215 16.78 0.77 -0.28
CA ASP A 215 18.14 0.70 -0.79
C ASP A 215 18.40 1.81 -1.82
N HIS A 216 19.36 2.70 -1.54
CA HIS A 216 19.68 3.86 -2.37
C HIS A 216 20.13 3.48 -3.79
N GLN A 217 20.87 2.37 -3.92
CA GLN A 217 21.35 1.90 -5.22
C GLN A 217 20.19 1.31 -6.05
N GLU A 218 19.32 0.56 -5.41
CA GLU A 218 18.15 -0.01 -6.06
C GLU A 218 17.18 1.10 -6.53
N VAL A 219 16.90 2.10 -5.70
CA VAL A 219 16.07 3.25 -6.09
C VAL A 219 16.69 4.02 -7.26
N LEU A 220 18.00 4.29 -7.19
CA LEU A 220 18.71 5.00 -8.27
C LEU A 220 18.68 4.21 -9.59
N SER A 221 18.91 2.90 -9.53
CA SER A 221 18.96 2.06 -10.73
C SER A 221 17.59 1.87 -11.38
N ASN A 222 16.54 1.66 -10.57
CA ASN A 222 15.21 1.35 -11.06
C ASN A 222 14.40 2.60 -11.43
N TYR A 223 14.55 3.68 -10.65
CA TYR A 223 13.69 4.86 -10.74
C TYR A 223 14.42 6.15 -11.11
N ARG A 224 15.77 6.13 -11.17
CA ARG A 224 16.62 7.29 -11.42
C ARG A 224 16.47 8.41 -10.38
N ILE A 225 15.94 8.09 -9.21
CA ILE A 225 15.81 8.99 -8.07
C ILE A 225 17.01 8.81 -7.17
N LYS A 226 17.66 9.92 -6.82
CA LYS A 226 18.74 9.93 -5.83
C LYS A 226 18.15 10.28 -4.47
N LEU A 227 18.09 9.31 -3.57
CA LEU A 227 17.61 9.53 -2.21
C LEU A 227 18.53 10.46 -1.43
N LEU A 228 17.95 11.26 -0.55
CA LEU A 228 18.71 11.99 0.47
C LEU A 228 19.36 11.01 1.45
N PRO A 229 20.55 11.33 1.99
CA PRO A 229 21.23 10.48 2.96
C PRO A 229 20.42 10.29 4.25
N ASN A 230 20.40 9.06 4.81
CA ASN A 230 19.61 8.68 5.98
C ASN A 230 20.03 9.30 7.32
N ASN A 231 21.24 9.90 7.39
CA ASN A 231 21.85 10.44 8.59
C ASN A 231 21.82 11.97 8.68
N ILE A 232 20.96 12.62 7.91
CA ILE A 232 20.86 14.08 7.88
C ILE A 232 19.66 14.52 8.73
N GLU A 233 19.85 15.56 9.56
CA GLU A 233 18.76 16.38 10.04
C GLU A 233 18.17 17.12 8.85
N TYR A 234 16.91 16.79 8.50
CA TYR A 234 16.24 17.44 7.39
C TYR A 234 15.98 18.93 7.73
N ASN A 235 16.54 19.80 6.92
CA ASN A 235 16.21 21.21 7.02
C ASN A 235 14.90 21.50 6.27
N PHE A 236 13.79 21.35 6.98
CA PHE A 236 12.45 21.56 6.42
C PHE A 236 12.21 22.98 5.89
N SER A 237 12.96 23.99 6.37
CA SER A 237 12.81 25.37 5.89
C SER A 237 13.24 25.57 4.42
N LYS A 238 13.99 24.63 3.83
CA LYS A 238 14.37 24.65 2.42
C LYS A 238 13.26 24.26 1.48
N TYR A 239 12.20 23.63 1.99
CA TYR A 239 11.11 23.09 1.20
C TYR A 239 9.88 23.96 1.33
N ASP A 240 9.22 24.17 0.22
CA ASP A 240 7.93 24.86 0.15
C ASP A 240 6.79 23.97 0.62
N PHE A 241 6.94 22.64 0.41
CA PHE A 241 5.94 21.65 0.78
C PHE A 241 6.61 20.34 1.23
N ILE A 242 5.92 19.57 2.07
CA ILE A 242 6.39 18.27 2.57
C ILE A 242 5.28 17.25 2.37
N ILE A 243 5.62 16.09 1.84
CA ILE A 243 4.69 14.97 1.67
C ILE A 243 5.13 13.85 2.61
N TYR A 244 4.26 13.50 3.55
CA TYR A 244 4.46 12.34 4.41
C TYR A 244 3.78 11.14 3.73
N ALA A 245 4.56 10.38 2.94
CA ALA A 245 4.04 9.37 2.03
C ALA A 245 4.01 7.97 2.62
N VAL A 246 4.99 7.62 3.49
CA VAL A 246 5.09 6.30 4.14
C VAL A 246 5.47 6.49 5.62
N ASP A 247 4.75 5.80 6.52
CA ASP A 247 4.91 5.94 7.99
C ASP A 247 6.00 5.00 8.53
N HIS A 248 7.27 5.26 8.19
CA HIS A 248 8.40 4.54 8.77
C HIS A 248 8.62 4.93 10.22
N ILE A 249 8.97 3.96 11.06
CA ILE A 249 9.23 4.18 12.49
C ILE A 249 10.34 5.21 12.74
N GLU A 250 11.32 5.31 11.84
CA GLU A 250 12.41 6.28 11.90
C GLU A 250 11.91 7.71 11.77
N PHE A 251 10.82 7.93 11.06
CA PHE A 251 10.21 9.26 10.91
C PHE A 251 9.49 9.75 12.17
N ASN A 252 9.21 8.86 13.14
CA ASN A 252 8.66 9.26 14.45
C ASN A 252 9.62 10.16 15.25
N MET A 253 10.91 10.17 14.90
CA MET A 253 11.90 11.04 15.51
C MET A 253 11.90 12.46 14.92
N LEU A 254 11.23 12.67 13.77
CA LEU A 254 11.17 13.96 13.12
C LEU A 254 10.33 14.94 13.94
N LYS A 255 10.90 16.11 14.19
CA LYS A 255 10.22 17.19 14.91
C LYS A 255 9.79 18.26 13.90
N PHE A 256 8.51 18.31 13.63
CA PHE A 256 7.94 19.35 12.79
C PHE A 256 7.55 20.55 13.66
N SER A 257 8.03 21.73 13.30
CA SER A 257 7.56 22.99 13.88
C SER A 257 6.11 23.28 13.44
N GLU A 258 5.43 24.23 14.08
CA GLU A 258 4.10 24.64 13.63
C GLU A 258 4.10 25.20 12.19
N SER A 259 5.18 25.87 11.79
CA SER A 259 5.34 26.33 10.40
C SER A 259 5.52 25.16 9.42
N ASP A 260 6.18 24.07 9.84
CA ASP A 260 6.32 22.89 9.00
C ASP A 260 5.00 22.13 8.85
N LYS A 261 4.23 21.99 9.93
CA LYS A 261 2.89 21.34 9.89
C LYS A 261 1.96 22.04 8.91
N ASN A 262 2.09 23.36 8.74
CA ASN A 262 1.28 24.14 7.80
C ASN A 262 1.56 23.87 6.31
N LYS A 263 2.64 23.15 6.00
CA LYS A 263 3.03 22.77 4.63
C LYS A 263 3.16 21.25 4.45
N ILE A 264 2.65 20.45 5.39
CA ILE A 264 2.63 18.98 5.29
C ILE A 264 1.32 18.51 4.68
N TYR A 265 1.44 17.61 3.71
CA TYR A 265 0.37 16.75 3.26
C TYR A 265 0.64 15.33 3.76
N ASP A 266 -0.21 14.83 4.65
CA ASP A 266 -0.10 13.50 5.24
C ASP A 266 -0.98 12.50 4.48
N ILE A 267 -0.35 11.66 3.65
CA ILE A 267 -1.05 10.58 2.92
C ILE A 267 -1.45 9.46 3.86
N THR A 268 -0.70 9.26 4.95
CA THR A 268 -0.87 8.11 5.86
C THR A 268 -1.96 8.35 6.91
N SER A 269 -2.38 9.58 7.10
CA SER A 269 -3.31 10.03 8.16
C SER A 269 -2.85 9.67 9.59
N THR A 270 -1.52 9.55 9.80
CA THR A 270 -0.92 9.18 11.09
C THR A 270 -0.42 10.38 11.90
N LEU A 271 -0.05 11.46 11.23
CA LEU A 271 0.46 12.64 11.91
C LEU A 271 -0.63 13.34 12.75
N SER A 272 -0.16 13.99 13.83
CA SER A 272 -1.02 14.82 14.67
C SER A 272 -1.12 16.22 14.06
N ASN A 273 -2.34 16.61 13.68
CA ASN A 273 -2.69 17.95 13.18
C ASN A 273 -1.86 18.44 11.97
N PRO A 274 -1.69 17.64 10.90
CA PRO A 274 -1.19 18.19 9.65
C PRO A 274 -2.26 19.13 9.08
N LYS A 275 -1.84 20.14 8.33
CA LYS A 275 -2.80 21.04 7.69
C LYS A 275 -3.61 20.33 6.60
N TYR A 276 -2.99 19.40 5.90
CA TYR A 276 -3.60 18.65 4.82
C TYR A 276 -3.41 17.15 5.05
N SER A 277 -4.43 16.37 4.78
CA SER A 277 -4.37 14.89 4.86
C SER A 277 -5.30 14.26 3.84
N LEU A 278 -5.01 12.98 3.52
CA LEU A 278 -5.86 12.19 2.67
C LEU A 278 -7.08 11.68 3.43
#